data_e00e9858a5ff9d214e7695da4b57183c
#
_entry.id   e00e9858a5ff9d214e7695da4b57183c
#
_cell.length_a   1.000
_cell.length_b   1.000
_cell.length_c   1.000
_cell.angle_alpha   90.00
_cell.angle_beta   90.00
_cell.angle_gamma   90.00
#
_symmetry.space_group_name_H-M   'P 1'
#
loop_
_entity.id
_entity.type
_entity.pdbx_description
1 polymer ?
#
loop_
_entity_poly.entity_id
_entity_poly.type
_entity_poly.pdbx_seq_one_letter_code
_entity_poly.pdbx_strand_id
1 'polypeptide(L)'
;MLKTPKPQNSQLWRDSYYHKLFGLKAAHEAARVLKYFEDERPRDKRPRAAIQAIREWSEGRRKLGMKAVRKLSLDAHAAARGVKSDAAKYAAHAAGQAVGTWHAPAHALGAFGYAGRAYIAGKHKASRGQRPRKGP
;
A
#
# COMPACT_ATOMS: atom_id res chain seq x y z
N MET A 1 -15.96 -9.15 32.64
CA MET A 1 -16.57 -8.72 31.38
C MET A 1 -15.55 -7.88 30.60
N LEU A 2 -15.11 -8.39 29.50
CA LEU A 2 -14.11 -7.70 28.67
C LEU A 2 -14.81 -6.51 27.97
N LYS A 3 -14.44 -5.31 28.38
CA LYS A 3 -14.90 -4.13 27.65
C LYS A 3 -14.10 -4.00 26.37
N THR A 4 -14.77 -4.10 25.24
CA THR A 4 -14.16 -3.71 23.99
C THR A 4 -13.74 -2.24 24.08
N PRO A 5 -12.51 -1.88 23.64
CA PRO A 5 -12.10 -0.48 23.66
C PRO A 5 -13.08 0.33 22.84
N LYS A 6 -13.55 1.43 23.39
CA LYS A 6 -14.41 2.34 22.64
C LYS A 6 -13.62 2.92 21.47
N PRO A 7 -14.19 2.95 20.26
CA PRO A 7 -13.48 3.46 19.07
C PRO A 7 -13.00 4.90 19.20
N GLN A 8 -13.53 5.63 20.18
CA GLN A 8 -13.18 7.03 20.42
C GLN A 8 -11.83 7.21 21.10
N ASN A 9 -11.28 6.16 21.71
CA ASN A 9 -9.95 6.27 22.31
C ASN A 9 -8.90 5.76 21.33
N SER A 10 -8.51 6.66 20.44
CA SER A 10 -7.55 6.34 19.38
C SER A 10 -6.21 5.82 19.90
N GLN A 11 -5.85 6.18 21.15
CA GLN A 11 -4.60 5.72 21.74
C GLN A 11 -4.67 4.27 22.23
N LEU A 12 -5.83 3.82 22.71
CA LEU A 12 -6.01 2.42 23.11
C LEU A 12 -6.12 1.50 21.91
N TRP A 13 -6.57 2.02 20.78
CA TRP A 13 -6.65 1.25 19.54
C TRP A 13 -5.30 1.22 18.82
N ARG A 14 -4.57 2.34 18.87
CA ARG A 14 -3.25 2.43 18.27
C ARG A 14 -2.31 1.43 18.97
N ASP A 15 -1.49 0.77 18.19
CA ASP A 15 -0.57 -0.28 18.66
C ASP A 15 -1.26 -1.53 19.20
N SER A 16 -2.60 -1.62 19.09
CA SER A 16 -3.30 -2.86 19.42
C SER A 16 -2.93 -3.96 18.43
N TYR A 17 -3.14 -5.19 18.84
CA TYR A 17 -2.90 -6.35 17.98
C TYR A 17 -3.60 -6.21 16.63
N TYR A 18 -4.88 -5.81 16.65
CA TYR A 18 -5.65 -5.68 15.42
C TYR A 18 -5.16 -4.56 14.53
N HIS A 19 -4.77 -3.42 15.12
CA HIS A 19 -4.22 -2.32 14.35
C HIS A 19 -2.94 -2.75 13.62
N LYS A 20 -2.04 -3.42 14.32
CA LYS A 20 -0.81 -3.93 13.71
C LYS A 20 -1.08 -5.01 12.68
N LEU A 21 -2.07 -5.86 12.93
CA LEU A 21 -2.47 -6.88 11.96
C LEU A 21 -2.97 -6.25 10.65
N PHE A 22 -3.80 -5.21 10.73
CA PHE A 22 -4.26 -4.49 9.54
C PHE A 22 -3.08 -3.85 8.79
N GLY A 23 -2.16 -3.24 9.52
CA GLY A 23 -0.96 -2.67 8.91
C GLY A 23 -0.11 -3.71 8.19
N LEU A 24 0.07 -4.87 8.81
CA LEU A 24 0.84 -5.96 8.21
C LEU A 24 0.17 -6.50 6.95
N LYS A 25 -1.15 -6.71 7.01
CA LYS A 25 -1.90 -7.18 5.83
C LYS A 25 -1.87 -6.15 4.71
N ALA A 26 -2.03 -4.89 5.03
CA ALA A 26 -1.95 -3.82 4.03
C ALA A 26 -0.56 -3.77 3.37
N ALA A 27 0.50 -3.87 4.17
CA ALA A 27 1.86 -3.92 3.67
C ALA A 27 2.05 -5.13 2.74
N HIS A 28 1.55 -6.28 3.15
CA HIS A 28 1.66 -7.52 2.39
C HIS A 28 0.98 -7.41 1.02
N GLU A 29 -0.24 -6.92 0.99
CA GLU A 29 -0.97 -6.78 -0.27
C GLU A 29 -0.35 -5.72 -1.19
N ALA A 30 0.08 -4.59 -0.64
CA ALA A 30 0.77 -3.58 -1.43
C ALA A 30 2.09 -4.11 -2.00
N ALA A 31 2.82 -4.91 -1.21
CA ALA A 31 4.09 -5.50 -1.66
C ALA A 31 3.89 -6.47 -2.83
N ARG A 32 2.76 -7.18 -2.88
CA ARG A 32 2.49 -8.14 -3.97
C ARG A 32 2.40 -7.48 -5.33
N VAL A 33 2.01 -6.22 -5.39
CA VAL A 33 1.83 -5.49 -6.65
C VAL A 33 2.91 -4.44 -6.90
N LEU A 34 3.83 -4.26 -5.96
CA LEU A 34 4.89 -3.25 -6.07
C LEU A 34 5.72 -3.41 -7.34
N LYS A 35 5.90 -4.62 -7.82
CA LYS A 35 6.65 -4.91 -9.04
C LYS A 35 6.12 -4.14 -10.25
N TYR A 36 4.82 -3.91 -10.33
CA TYR A 36 4.24 -3.15 -11.46
C TYR A 36 4.74 -1.72 -11.49
N PHE A 37 4.92 -1.11 -10.31
CA PHE A 37 5.51 0.22 -10.20
C PHE A 37 7.02 0.19 -10.48
N GLU A 38 7.73 -0.73 -9.83
CA GLU A 38 9.19 -0.77 -9.92
C GLU A 38 9.69 -1.20 -11.30
N ASP A 39 8.91 -1.97 -12.04
CA ASP A 39 9.24 -2.29 -13.42
C ASP A 39 9.28 -1.03 -14.29
N GLU A 40 8.40 -0.07 -14.03
CA GLU A 40 8.36 1.19 -14.76
C GLU A 40 9.33 2.23 -14.19
N ARG A 41 9.50 2.25 -12.86
CA ARG A 41 10.32 3.24 -12.14
C ARG A 41 11.23 2.54 -11.13
N PRO A 42 12.27 1.83 -11.61
CA PRO A 42 13.10 1.02 -10.70
C PRO A 42 13.93 1.84 -9.70
N ARG A 43 14.16 3.13 -9.97
CA ARG A 43 14.94 3.98 -9.07
C ARG A 43 14.08 4.78 -8.10
N ASP A 44 12.77 4.79 -8.27
CA ASP A 44 11.88 5.52 -7.39
C ASP A 44 11.47 4.62 -6.22
N LYS A 45 12.04 4.87 -5.05
CA LYS A 45 11.84 4.04 -3.86
C LYS A 45 10.72 4.53 -2.96
N ARG A 46 9.98 5.57 -3.39
CA ARG A 46 8.93 6.15 -2.52
C ARG A 46 7.84 5.15 -2.16
N PRO A 47 7.26 4.37 -3.09
CA PRO A 47 6.28 3.36 -2.69
C PRO A 47 6.88 2.27 -1.81
N ARG A 48 8.07 1.78 -2.13
CA ARG A 48 8.74 0.77 -1.32
C ARG A 48 8.99 1.26 0.10
N ALA A 49 9.43 2.51 0.25
CA ALA A 49 9.69 3.11 1.56
C ALA A 49 8.42 3.14 2.42
N ALA A 50 7.27 3.46 1.83
CA ALA A 50 6.00 3.47 2.54
C ALA A 50 5.61 2.07 3.03
N ILE A 51 5.72 1.08 2.17
CA ILE A 51 5.41 -0.32 2.51
C ILE A 51 6.34 -0.82 3.61
N GLN A 52 7.63 -0.53 3.49
CA GLN A 52 8.61 -0.97 4.47
C GLN A 52 8.34 -0.35 5.85
N ALA A 53 7.98 0.92 5.89
CA ALA A 53 7.69 1.61 7.14
C ALA A 53 6.53 0.97 7.89
N ILE A 54 5.40 0.72 7.20
CA ILE A 54 4.24 0.12 7.87
C ILE A 54 4.48 -1.34 8.24
N ARG A 55 5.23 -2.07 7.44
CA ARG A 55 5.62 -3.45 7.77
C ARG A 55 6.44 -3.49 9.05
N GLU A 56 7.48 -2.67 9.13
CA GLU A 56 8.37 -2.64 10.28
C GLU A 56 7.64 -2.19 11.55
N TRP A 57 6.76 -1.21 11.43
CA TRP A 57 5.93 -0.80 12.56
C TRP A 57 5.01 -1.93 13.01
N SER A 58 4.35 -2.59 12.09
CA SER A 58 3.44 -3.70 12.39
C SER A 58 4.16 -4.86 13.07
N GLU A 59 5.43 -5.08 12.74
CA GLU A 59 6.27 -6.11 13.33
C GLU A 59 6.94 -5.67 14.63
N GLY A 60 6.69 -4.45 15.07
CA GLY A 60 7.27 -3.93 16.33
C GLY A 60 8.71 -3.47 16.22
N ARG A 61 9.25 -3.34 15.00
CA ARG A 61 10.66 -2.99 14.77
C ARG A 61 10.90 -1.52 14.45
N ARG A 62 9.84 -0.73 14.37
CA ARG A 62 9.94 0.68 14.01
C ARG A 62 8.85 1.49 14.67
N LYS A 63 9.22 2.65 15.20
CA LYS A 63 8.24 3.64 15.66
C LYS A 63 7.90 4.57 14.50
N LEU A 64 6.64 4.93 14.41
CA LEU A 64 6.15 5.90 13.43
C LEU A 64 5.43 7.03 14.15
N GLY A 65 5.41 8.20 13.53
CA GLY A 65 4.65 9.35 13.98
C GLY A 65 3.87 9.95 12.81
N MET A 66 2.93 10.82 13.12
CA MET A 66 2.02 11.41 12.12
C MET A 66 2.79 12.11 11.00
N LYS A 67 3.82 12.89 11.33
CA LYS A 67 4.60 13.63 10.33
C LYS A 67 5.27 12.69 9.32
N ALA A 68 5.91 11.64 9.83
CA ALA A 68 6.59 10.67 8.97
C ALA A 68 5.59 9.89 8.10
N VAL A 69 4.48 9.46 8.69
CA VAL A 69 3.44 8.72 7.97
C VAL A 69 2.84 9.58 6.86
N ARG A 70 2.54 10.84 7.18
CA ARG A 70 1.98 11.77 6.19
C ARG A 70 2.94 11.95 5.02
N LYS A 71 4.22 12.15 5.31
CA LYS A 71 5.22 12.32 4.25
C LYS A 71 5.33 11.07 3.38
N LEU A 72 5.43 9.90 4.01
CA LEU A 72 5.54 8.64 3.28
C LEU A 72 4.32 8.39 2.39
N SER A 73 3.13 8.67 2.91
CA SER A 73 1.90 8.50 2.15
C SER A 73 1.81 9.46 0.96
N LEU A 74 2.08 10.74 1.21
CA LEU A 74 2.05 11.75 0.15
C LEU A 74 3.11 11.47 -0.93
N ASP A 75 4.30 11.04 -0.54
CA ASP A 75 5.36 10.71 -1.48
C ASP A 75 4.97 9.52 -2.37
N ALA A 76 4.37 8.48 -1.79
CA ALA A 76 3.93 7.32 -2.55
C ALA A 76 2.81 7.70 -3.54
N HIS A 77 1.84 8.50 -3.11
CA HIS A 77 0.79 8.98 -4.00
C HIS A 77 1.35 9.89 -5.09
N ALA A 78 2.35 10.71 -4.77
CA ALA A 78 3.02 11.55 -5.77
C ALA A 78 3.72 10.70 -6.82
N ALA A 79 4.32 9.58 -6.40
CA ALA A 79 4.95 8.66 -7.34
C ALA A 79 3.95 8.12 -8.36
N ALA A 80 2.70 7.89 -7.95
CA ALA A 80 1.64 7.41 -8.84
C ALA A 80 1.36 8.36 -10.00
N ARG A 81 1.57 9.65 -9.80
CA ARG A 81 1.31 10.65 -10.84
C ARG A 81 2.36 10.68 -11.94
N GLY A 82 3.52 10.07 -11.70
CA GLY A 82 4.62 10.08 -12.66
C GLY A 82 4.71 8.85 -13.55
N VAL A 83 3.78 7.90 -13.41
CA VAL A 83 3.83 6.64 -14.18
C VAL A 83 2.79 6.64 -15.30
N LYS A 84 3.00 5.76 -16.28
CA LYS A 84 2.15 5.67 -17.46
C LYS A 84 1.10 4.57 -17.35
N SER A 85 1.47 3.40 -16.78
CA SER A 85 0.55 2.28 -16.72
C SER A 85 -0.39 2.40 -15.53
N ASP A 86 -1.61 1.90 -15.69
CA ASP A 86 -2.58 1.86 -14.60
C ASP A 86 -2.09 0.94 -13.47
N ALA A 87 -1.47 -0.19 -13.83
CA ALA A 87 -0.94 -1.11 -12.83
C ALA A 87 0.09 -0.43 -11.92
N ALA A 88 1.02 0.34 -12.50
CA ALA A 88 2.02 1.07 -11.73
C ALA A 88 1.38 2.16 -10.87
N LYS A 89 0.41 2.88 -11.42
CA LYS A 89 -0.32 3.92 -10.69
C LYS A 89 -1.02 3.36 -9.47
N TYR A 90 -1.80 2.30 -9.65
CA TYR A 90 -2.52 1.68 -8.54
C TYR A 90 -1.58 1.05 -7.51
N ALA A 91 -0.45 0.48 -7.96
CA ALA A 91 0.54 -0.07 -7.04
C ALA A 91 1.12 1.01 -6.11
N ALA A 92 1.43 2.19 -6.65
CA ALA A 92 1.94 3.30 -5.85
C ALA A 92 0.88 3.83 -4.88
N HIS A 93 -0.38 3.92 -5.31
CA HIS A 93 -1.48 4.31 -4.42
C HIS A 93 -1.71 3.27 -3.32
N ALA A 94 -1.57 1.98 -3.63
CA ALA A 94 -1.68 0.92 -2.63
C ALA A 94 -0.64 1.12 -1.52
N ALA A 95 0.58 1.48 -1.88
CA ALA A 95 1.65 1.76 -0.92
C ALA A 95 1.30 2.95 -0.02
N GLY A 96 0.78 4.02 -0.61
CA GLY A 96 0.37 5.21 0.14
C GLY A 96 -0.75 4.91 1.14
N GLN A 97 -1.73 4.13 0.73
CA GLN A 97 -2.80 3.68 1.62
C GLN A 97 -2.29 2.74 2.70
N ALA A 98 -1.36 1.84 2.35
CA ALA A 98 -0.82 0.89 3.31
C ALA A 98 -0.18 1.61 4.50
N VAL A 99 0.69 2.59 4.27
CA VAL A 99 1.31 3.33 5.37
C VAL A 99 0.29 4.19 6.12
N GLY A 100 -0.76 4.63 5.44
CA GLY A 100 -1.86 5.38 6.06
C GLY A 100 -2.62 4.58 7.10
N THR A 101 -2.53 3.26 7.09
CA THR A 101 -3.15 2.39 8.09
C THR A 101 -2.68 2.72 9.50
N TRP A 102 -1.45 3.22 9.64
CA TRP A 102 -0.96 3.69 10.93
C TRP A 102 -1.84 4.77 11.52
N HIS A 103 -2.34 5.67 10.68
CA HIS A 103 -3.19 6.79 11.09
C HIS A 103 -4.64 6.34 11.30
N ALA A 104 -5.19 5.60 10.33
CA ALA A 104 -6.56 5.13 10.39
C ALA A 104 -6.65 3.73 9.76
N PRO A 105 -7.16 2.73 10.51
CA PRO A 105 -7.25 1.35 10.02
C PRO A 105 -8.02 1.19 8.71
N ALA A 106 -8.98 2.09 8.44
CA ALA A 106 -9.75 2.05 7.20
C ALA A 106 -8.86 2.20 5.95
N HIS A 107 -7.68 2.80 6.07
CA HIS A 107 -6.73 2.88 4.95
C HIS A 107 -6.27 1.50 4.48
N ALA A 108 -6.34 0.48 5.32
CA ALA A 108 -6.03 -0.89 4.89
C ALA A 108 -6.97 -1.35 3.78
N LEU A 109 -8.25 -0.98 3.86
CA LEU A 109 -9.22 -1.29 2.81
C LEU A 109 -8.86 -0.61 1.50
N GLY A 110 -8.38 0.63 1.58
CA GLY A 110 -7.86 1.35 0.41
C GLY A 110 -6.66 0.66 -0.20
N ALA A 111 -5.74 0.17 0.64
CA ALA A 111 -4.59 -0.58 0.17
C ALA A 111 -5.02 -1.85 -0.57
N PHE A 112 -5.97 -2.60 0.00
CA PHE A 112 -6.50 -3.81 -0.63
C PHE A 112 -7.17 -3.50 -1.97
N GLY A 113 -7.98 -2.44 -2.02
CA GLY A 113 -8.67 -2.03 -3.23
C GLY A 113 -7.70 -1.66 -4.36
N TYR A 114 -6.71 -0.83 -4.05
CA TYR A 114 -5.71 -0.44 -5.05
C TYR A 114 -4.82 -1.61 -5.46
N ALA A 115 -4.45 -2.47 -4.52
CA ALA A 115 -3.67 -3.67 -4.85
C ALA A 115 -4.44 -4.59 -5.80
N GLY A 116 -5.75 -4.77 -5.57
CA GLY A 116 -6.61 -5.53 -6.46
C GLY A 116 -6.68 -4.93 -7.86
N ARG A 117 -6.84 -3.61 -7.95
CA ARG A 117 -6.86 -2.91 -9.24
C ARG A 117 -5.52 -3.03 -9.97
N ALA A 118 -4.41 -2.92 -9.24
CA ALA A 118 -3.09 -3.08 -9.83
C ALA A 118 -2.89 -4.49 -10.38
N TYR A 119 -3.31 -5.48 -9.63
CA TYR A 119 -3.21 -6.88 -10.04
C TYR A 119 -4.02 -7.14 -11.32
N ILE A 120 -5.26 -6.69 -11.36
CA ILE A 120 -6.13 -6.87 -12.52
C ILE A 120 -5.55 -6.14 -13.74
N ALA A 121 -5.10 -4.90 -13.58
CA ALA A 121 -4.51 -4.12 -14.67
C ALA A 121 -3.22 -4.76 -15.17
N GLY A 122 -2.38 -5.27 -14.26
CA GLY A 122 -1.14 -5.94 -14.63
C GLY A 122 -1.37 -7.25 -15.37
N LYS A 123 -2.33 -8.03 -14.91
CA LYS A 123 -2.72 -9.28 -15.58
C LYS A 123 -3.30 -9.02 -16.96
N HIS A 124 -4.13 -8.01 -17.09
CA HIS A 124 -4.76 -7.66 -18.36
C HIS A 124 -3.71 -7.25 -19.41
N LYS A 125 -2.71 -6.47 -18.99
CA LYS A 125 -1.60 -6.08 -19.85
C LYS A 125 -0.78 -7.29 -20.30
N ALA A 126 -0.47 -8.21 -19.39
CA ALA A 126 0.25 -9.44 -19.69
C ALA A 126 -0.53 -10.30 -20.69
N SER A 127 -1.83 -10.45 -20.49
CA SER A 127 -2.71 -11.19 -21.41
C SER A 127 -2.72 -10.57 -22.79
N ARG A 128 -2.76 -9.23 -22.90
CA ARG A 128 -2.69 -8.52 -24.19
C ARG A 128 -1.35 -8.76 -24.87
N GLY A 129 -0.25 -8.78 -24.13
CA GLY A 129 1.07 -9.04 -24.69
C GLY A 129 1.24 -10.45 -25.23
N GLN A 130 0.45 -11.39 -24.75
CA GLN A 130 0.47 -12.79 -25.17
C GLN A 130 -0.47 -13.10 -26.33
N ARG A 131 -1.33 -12.16 -26.72
CA ARG A 131 -2.21 -12.37 -27.87
C ARG A 131 -1.40 -12.37 -29.16
N PRO A 132 -1.65 -13.32 -30.07
CA PRO A 132 -1.00 -13.29 -31.38
C PRO A 132 -1.31 -11.96 -32.04
N ARG A 133 -0.28 -11.33 -32.58
CA ARG A 133 -0.48 -10.15 -33.39
C ARG A 133 -1.37 -10.54 -34.57
N LYS A 134 -2.44 -9.79 -34.75
CA LYS A 134 -3.20 -9.92 -35.98
C LYS A 134 -2.25 -9.58 -37.11
N GLY A 135 -1.89 -10.59 -37.91
CA GLY A 135 -1.02 -10.43 -39.03
C GLY A 135 -1.61 -9.46 -40.04
N PRO A 136 -0.77 -8.96 -40.96
CA PRO A 136 -1.29 -8.16 -42.05
C PRO A 136 -2.33 -8.93 -42.83
#